data_63cea5bf1610b560e06554d85df24485
#
_entry.id   63cea5bf1610b560e06554d85df24485
#
_cell.length_a   1.000
_cell.length_b   1.000
_cell.length_c   1.000
_cell.angle_alpha   90.00
_cell.angle_beta   90.00
_cell.angle_gamma   90.00
#
_symmetry.space_group_name_H-M   'P 1'
#
loop_
_entity.id
_entity.type
_entity.pdbx_description
1 polymer ?
#
loop_
_entity_poly.entity_id
_entity_poly.type
_entity_poly.pdbx_seq_one_letter_code
_entity_poly.pdbx_strand_id
1 'polypeptide(L)'
;MGKELDLELIAKNCGLNTETDPNVVIQKIQALDEVYEKDNLVKIYNYILVNSKTPEILMATIQCEDRIRDKAALDPLLDLLLMKNIDSDKKDEFINVRSLCAKAIANLKDTSAVTALLYCLNNKDENYKVRLSCADALGRIGDRYAVAPLIEVVKDEDEKSVYLRESAASALGMLGDLRAVDPLVSILETQKGVWSKFTFLKERIIEALGKLRIDNNERSFNALKNSLVDESPQIRINAIEALMNSENPQAVDTIKTCLLEDEDEEVKKNAMIALYNLIGREILDEVANGQNFSDDLKMEAVSMISEYEDDDE
;
A
#
# COMPACT_ATOMS: atom_id res chain seq x y z
N MET A 1 37.82 25.86 -9.13
CA MET A 1 36.79 26.62 -8.39
C MET A 1 35.49 26.46 -9.18
N GLY A 2 34.62 25.55 -8.72
CA GLY A 2 33.28 25.42 -9.33
C GLY A 2 32.48 26.69 -9.10
N LYS A 3 31.78 27.17 -10.11
CA LYS A 3 30.83 28.27 -9.93
C LYS A 3 29.83 27.87 -8.86
N GLU A 4 29.67 28.67 -7.83
CA GLU A 4 28.62 28.51 -6.83
C GLU A 4 27.25 28.44 -7.53
N LEU A 5 26.41 27.48 -7.15
CA LEU A 5 25.12 27.24 -7.78
C LEU A 5 24.16 28.36 -7.37
N ASP A 6 23.80 29.22 -8.30
CA ASP A 6 22.83 30.32 -8.07
C ASP A 6 21.41 29.78 -8.22
N LEU A 7 20.84 29.28 -7.11
CA LEU A 7 19.51 28.67 -7.08
C LEU A 7 18.40 29.66 -7.46
N GLU A 8 18.51 30.93 -7.04
CA GLU A 8 17.53 31.96 -7.35
C GLU A 8 17.49 32.26 -8.86
N LEU A 9 18.67 32.41 -9.48
CA LEU A 9 18.79 32.66 -10.91
C LEU A 9 18.24 31.48 -11.72
N ILE A 10 18.55 30.23 -11.31
CA ILE A 10 18.05 29.03 -12.00
C ILE A 10 16.53 28.96 -11.91
N ALA A 11 15.95 29.13 -10.72
CA ALA A 11 14.51 29.12 -10.53
C ALA A 11 13.82 30.24 -11.34
N LYS A 12 14.40 31.44 -11.38
CA LYS A 12 13.91 32.56 -12.20
C LYS A 12 13.98 32.23 -13.69
N ASN A 13 15.03 31.58 -14.16
CA ASN A 13 15.16 31.17 -15.56
C ASN A 13 14.11 30.08 -15.92
N CYS A 14 13.69 29.26 -14.98
CA CYS A 14 12.54 28.38 -15.14
C CYS A 14 11.21 29.15 -15.20
N GLY A 15 11.18 30.42 -14.79
CA GLY A 15 9.98 31.24 -14.75
C GLY A 15 9.27 31.23 -13.39
N LEU A 16 9.89 30.71 -12.32
CA LEU A 16 9.29 30.68 -10.99
C LEU A 16 8.89 32.09 -10.56
N ASN A 17 7.63 32.27 -10.18
CA ASN A 17 7.01 33.56 -9.78
C ASN A 17 7.01 34.68 -10.83
N THR A 18 7.38 34.39 -12.06
CA THR A 18 7.42 35.39 -13.17
C THR A 18 6.60 34.96 -14.38
N GLU A 19 6.48 33.68 -14.65
CA GLU A 19 5.68 33.12 -15.72
C GLU A 19 4.24 32.86 -15.24
N THR A 20 3.26 33.19 -16.06
CA THR A 20 1.84 33.04 -15.73
C THR A 20 1.27 31.66 -16.06
N ASP A 21 1.88 30.96 -17.03
CA ASP A 21 1.48 29.59 -17.36
C ASP A 21 2.33 28.55 -16.60
N PRO A 22 1.75 27.84 -15.63
CA PRO A 22 2.48 26.81 -14.88
C PRO A 22 3.10 25.71 -15.77
N ASN A 23 2.48 25.38 -16.90
CA ASN A 23 2.99 24.34 -17.79
C ASN A 23 4.35 24.68 -18.39
N VAL A 24 4.58 25.95 -18.72
CA VAL A 24 5.87 26.43 -19.22
C VAL A 24 6.95 26.27 -18.15
N VAL A 25 6.62 26.62 -16.91
CA VAL A 25 7.53 26.45 -15.77
C VAL A 25 7.84 24.96 -15.52
N ILE A 26 6.82 24.11 -15.55
CA ILE A 26 6.96 22.66 -15.35
C ILE A 26 7.88 22.04 -16.40
N GLN A 27 7.70 22.36 -17.68
CA GLN A 27 8.57 21.88 -18.76
C GLN A 27 10.04 22.25 -18.53
N LYS A 28 10.30 23.49 -18.11
CA LYS A 28 11.67 23.95 -17.80
C LYS A 28 12.25 23.26 -16.57
N ILE A 29 11.44 23.02 -15.53
CA ILE A 29 11.87 22.27 -14.34
C ILE A 29 12.24 20.83 -14.71
N GLN A 30 11.44 20.17 -15.52
CA GLN A 30 11.70 18.82 -15.99
C GLN A 30 12.96 18.72 -16.86
N ALA A 31 13.25 19.75 -17.66
CA ALA A 31 14.45 19.82 -18.47
C ALA A 31 15.76 20.00 -17.65
N LEU A 32 15.67 20.35 -16.37
CA LEU A 32 16.86 20.47 -15.50
C LEU A 32 17.58 19.13 -15.33
N ASP A 33 16.87 18.00 -15.41
CA ASP A 33 17.43 16.65 -15.34
C ASP A 33 18.50 16.41 -16.44
N GLU A 34 18.41 17.12 -17.59
CA GLU A 34 19.35 17.01 -18.71
C GLU A 34 20.60 17.89 -18.52
N VAL A 35 20.54 18.84 -17.59
CA VAL A 35 21.57 19.90 -17.45
C VAL A 35 22.39 19.77 -16.18
N TYR A 36 21.79 19.26 -15.10
CA TYR A 36 22.42 19.25 -13.79
C TYR A 36 22.57 17.81 -13.24
N GLU A 37 23.66 17.60 -12.52
CA GLU A 37 23.86 16.34 -11.78
C GLU A 37 22.97 16.27 -10.55
N LYS A 38 22.77 15.05 -10.05
CA LYS A 38 21.86 14.70 -8.95
C LYS A 38 21.96 15.64 -7.74
N ASP A 39 23.17 15.89 -7.23
CA ASP A 39 23.38 16.70 -6.02
C ASP A 39 22.95 18.18 -6.21
N ASN A 40 23.05 18.68 -7.43
CA ASN A 40 22.62 20.02 -7.77
C ASN A 40 21.11 20.06 -8.00
N LEU A 41 20.54 19.04 -8.63
CA LEU A 41 19.08 18.91 -8.83
C LEU A 41 18.33 18.93 -7.50
N VAL A 42 18.78 18.17 -6.51
CA VAL A 42 18.18 18.17 -5.16
C VAL A 42 18.15 19.58 -4.56
N LYS A 43 19.24 20.33 -4.66
CA LYS A 43 19.29 21.71 -4.17
C LYS A 43 18.32 22.64 -4.91
N ILE A 44 18.25 22.50 -6.23
CA ILE A 44 17.36 23.32 -7.08
C ILE A 44 15.90 22.98 -6.78
N TYR A 45 15.55 21.71 -6.73
CA TYR A 45 14.17 21.28 -6.46
C TYR A 45 13.73 21.67 -5.05
N ASN A 46 14.58 21.47 -4.04
CA ASN A 46 14.30 21.94 -2.68
C ASN A 46 14.08 23.46 -2.63
N TYR A 47 14.86 24.23 -3.38
CA TYR A 47 14.64 25.67 -3.48
C TYR A 47 13.27 26.00 -4.11
N ILE A 48 12.87 25.28 -5.16
CA ILE A 48 11.57 25.47 -5.82
C ILE A 48 10.42 25.08 -4.89
N LEU A 49 10.54 23.94 -4.16
CA LEU A 49 9.53 23.49 -3.18
C LEU A 49 9.27 24.52 -2.08
N VAL A 50 10.32 25.21 -1.62
CA VAL A 50 10.20 26.24 -0.57
C VAL A 50 9.63 27.56 -1.11
N ASN A 51 9.93 27.93 -2.36
CA ASN A 51 9.63 29.26 -2.88
C ASN A 51 8.43 29.30 -3.85
N SER A 52 7.92 28.16 -4.31
CA SER A 52 6.70 28.09 -5.10
C SER A 52 5.46 28.09 -4.20
N LYS A 53 4.37 28.72 -4.69
CA LYS A 53 3.04 28.65 -4.09
C LYS A 53 1.98 28.13 -5.07
N THR A 54 2.41 27.68 -6.23
CA THR A 54 1.54 27.15 -7.28
C THR A 54 1.45 25.63 -7.17
N PRO A 55 0.28 25.05 -6.87
CA PRO A 55 0.13 23.61 -6.63
C PRO A 55 0.67 22.73 -7.76
N GLU A 56 0.44 23.11 -9.02
CA GLU A 56 0.87 22.37 -10.22
C GLU A 56 2.40 22.28 -10.30
N ILE A 57 3.08 23.40 -10.05
CA ILE A 57 4.55 23.46 -10.04
C ILE A 57 5.11 22.62 -8.90
N LEU A 58 4.51 22.71 -7.70
CA LEU A 58 4.91 21.91 -6.56
C LEU A 58 4.75 20.41 -6.82
N MET A 59 3.61 19.98 -7.39
CA MET A 59 3.38 18.57 -7.72
C MET A 59 4.42 18.04 -8.72
N ALA A 60 4.72 18.81 -9.77
CA ALA A 60 5.74 18.42 -10.74
C ALA A 60 7.14 18.32 -10.11
N THR A 61 7.49 19.28 -9.24
CA THR A 61 8.79 19.28 -8.54
C THR A 61 8.90 18.12 -7.56
N ILE A 62 7.83 17.79 -6.80
CA ILE A 62 7.79 16.63 -5.92
C ILE A 62 8.00 15.34 -6.72
N GLN A 63 7.42 15.23 -7.92
CA GLN A 63 7.62 14.06 -8.78
C GLN A 63 9.08 13.94 -9.27
N CYS A 64 9.76 15.06 -9.52
CA CYS A 64 11.18 15.07 -9.84
C CYS A 64 12.02 14.60 -8.64
N GLU A 65 11.75 15.13 -7.44
CA GLU A 65 12.40 14.69 -6.19
C GLU A 65 12.15 13.22 -5.89
N ASP A 66 10.94 12.73 -6.11
CA ASP A 66 10.59 11.31 -5.85
C ASP A 66 11.36 10.33 -6.76
N ARG A 67 11.79 10.76 -7.95
CA ARG A 67 12.69 9.97 -8.81
C ARG A 67 14.10 9.89 -8.23
N ILE A 68 14.58 10.98 -7.63
CA ILE A 68 15.93 11.11 -7.06
C ILE A 68 16.04 10.37 -5.73
N ARG A 69 15.02 10.49 -4.87
CA ARG A 69 14.93 9.90 -3.53
C ARG A 69 16.09 10.28 -2.62
N ASP A 70 16.41 11.55 -2.58
CA ASP A 70 17.44 12.07 -1.67
C ASP A 70 16.82 12.54 -0.36
N LYS A 71 17.43 12.15 0.78
CA LYS A 71 16.95 12.51 2.10
C LYS A 71 16.93 14.02 2.37
N ALA A 72 17.71 14.81 1.66
CA ALA A 72 17.69 16.25 1.78
C ALA A 72 16.36 16.89 1.33
N ALA A 73 15.51 16.15 0.60
CA ALA A 73 14.16 16.58 0.26
C ALA A 73 13.16 16.47 1.43
N LEU A 74 13.53 15.78 2.53
CA LEU A 74 12.59 15.48 3.60
C LEU A 74 12.00 16.74 4.25
N ASP A 75 12.84 17.70 4.65
CA ASP A 75 12.36 18.93 5.33
C ASP A 75 11.41 19.77 4.47
N PRO A 76 11.72 20.09 3.17
CA PRO A 76 10.78 20.78 2.30
C PRO A 76 9.45 20.02 2.10
N LEU A 77 9.50 18.70 1.96
CA LEU A 77 8.30 17.88 1.82
C LEU A 77 7.45 17.87 3.09
N LEU A 78 8.07 17.81 4.27
CA LEU A 78 7.38 17.91 5.56
C LEU A 78 6.75 19.29 5.77
N ASP A 79 7.43 20.38 5.39
CA ASP A 79 6.90 21.72 5.50
C ASP A 79 5.66 21.92 4.63
N LEU A 80 5.66 21.36 3.41
CA LEU A 80 4.49 21.35 2.53
C LEU A 80 3.37 20.46 3.08
N LEU A 81 3.67 19.27 3.57
CA LEU A 81 2.69 18.36 4.18
C LEU A 81 1.96 19.04 5.35
N LEU A 82 2.71 19.76 6.19
CA LEU A 82 2.19 20.42 7.39
C LEU A 82 1.66 21.85 7.12
N MET A 83 1.70 22.34 5.89
CA MET A 83 1.24 23.69 5.48
C MET A 83 1.95 24.83 6.25
N LYS A 84 3.23 24.68 6.64
CA LYS A 84 3.91 25.66 7.50
C LYS A 84 4.01 27.07 6.89
N ASN A 85 4.09 27.17 5.56
CA ASN A 85 4.27 28.45 4.86
C ASN A 85 3.13 28.76 3.88
N ILE A 86 1.96 28.15 4.10
CA ILE A 86 0.79 28.26 3.23
C ILE A 86 -0.41 28.71 4.04
N ASP A 87 -1.18 29.66 3.52
CA ASP A 87 -2.37 30.17 4.19
C ASP A 87 -3.41 29.04 4.38
N SER A 88 -4.01 29.01 5.56
CA SER A 88 -4.95 27.94 5.94
C SER A 88 -6.23 27.91 5.09
N ASP A 89 -6.63 29.03 4.50
CA ASP A 89 -7.75 29.16 3.57
C ASP A 89 -7.52 28.45 2.23
N LYS A 90 -6.25 28.19 1.88
CA LYS A 90 -5.85 27.43 0.68
C LYS A 90 -5.72 25.93 0.89
N LYS A 91 -6.11 25.43 2.06
CA LYS A 91 -5.93 24.02 2.43
C LYS A 91 -6.49 23.04 1.40
N ASP A 92 -7.64 23.37 0.81
CA ASP A 92 -8.29 22.51 -0.19
C ASP A 92 -7.55 22.48 -1.54
N GLU A 93 -6.93 23.58 -1.94
CA GLU A 93 -6.11 23.65 -3.16
C GLU A 93 -4.85 22.77 -3.06
N PHE A 94 -4.34 22.57 -1.83
CA PHE A 94 -3.12 21.82 -1.55
C PHE A 94 -3.33 20.35 -1.17
N ILE A 95 -4.55 19.83 -1.18
CA ILE A 95 -4.82 18.43 -0.82
C ILE A 95 -3.96 17.46 -1.65
N ASN A 96 -3.90 17.67 -2.97
CA ASN A 96 -3.15 16.78 -3.86
C ASN A 96 -1.63 16.93 -3.66
N VAL A 97 -1.13 18.16 -3.45
CA VAL A 97 0.28 18.42 -3.12
C VAL A 97 0.66 17.68 -1.84
N ARG A 98 -0.11 17.83 -0.79
CA ARG A 98 0.14 17.21 0.53
C ARG A 98 0.07 15.69 0.47
N SER A 99 -0.90 15.15 -0.26
CA SER A 99 -0.99 13.70 -0.51
C SER A 99 0.23 13.18 -1.26
N LEU A 100 0.73 13.94 -2.24
CA LEU A 100 1.93 13.58 -3.00
C LEU A 100 3.20 13.69 -2.14
N CYS A 101 3.29 14.73 -1.26
CA CYS A 101 4.38 14.82 -0.26
C CYS A 101 4.44 13.58 0.62
N ALA A 102 3.30 13.13 1.18
CA ALA A 102 3.28 11.92 2.00
C ALA A 102 3.79 10.69 1.25
N LYS A 103 3.43 10.53 -0.04
CA LYS A 103 3.92 9.45 -0.89
C LYS A 103 5.43 9.53 -1.16
N ALA A 104 5.94 10.73 -1.46
CA ALA A 104 7.37 10.94 -1.68
C ALA A 104 8.18 10.69 -0.39
N ILE A 105 7.70 11.16 0.77
CA ILE A 105 8.28 10.90 2.08
C ILE A 105 8.34 9.40 2.37
N ALA A 106 7.31 8.63 2.01
CA ALA A 106 7.32 7.18 2.15
C ALA A 106 8.47 6.51 1.40
N ASN A 107 8.81 7.03 0.20
CA ASN A 107 9.90 6.50 -0.63
C ASN A 107 11.30 6.79 -0.06
N LEU A 108 11.42 7.84 0.76
CA LEU A 108 12.68 8.15 1.47
C LEU A 108 12.96 7.15 2.60
N LYS A 109 11.93 6.47 3.12
CA LYS A 109 12.02 5.50 4.23
C LYS A 109 12.75 6.06 5.47
N ASP A 110 12.54 7.34 5.75
CA ASP A 110 13.15 8.03 6.89
C ASP A 110 12.17 8.08 8.07
N THR A 111 12.54 7.44 9.17
CA THR A 111 11.68 7.34 10.36
C THR A 111 11.47 8.66 11.08
N SER A 112 12.28 9.68 10.83
CA SER A 112 12.08 11.03 11.41
C SER A 112 10.78 11.69 10.92
N ALA A 113 10.22 11.24 9.77
CA ALA A 113 8.94 11.70 9.25
C ALA A 113 7.71 11.19 10.04
N VAL A 114 7.86 10.11 10.81
CA VAL A 114 6.74 9.38 11.42
C VAL A 114 5.85 10.29 12.28
N THR A 115 6.44 11.16 13.09
CA THR A 115 5.68 12.09 13.96
C THR A 115 4.78 13.03 13.15
N ALA A 116 5.29 13.59 12.05
CA ALA A 116 4.52 14.49 11.18
C ALA A 116 3.38 13.76 10.45
N LEU A 117 3.66 12.55 9.95
CA LEU A 117 2.66 11.70 9.31
C LEU A 117 1.55 11.30 10.28
N LEU A 118 1.90 10.93 11.52
CA LEU A 118 0.95 10.63 12.59
C LEU A 118 0.10 11.85 12.98
N TYR A 119 0.70 13.02 13.00
CA TYR A 119 -0.05 14.27 13.25
C TYR A 119 -1.16 14.47 12.20
N CYS A 120 -0.84 14.30 10.91
CA CYS A 120 -1.84 14.40 9.85
C CYS A 120 -2.87 13.26 9.90
N LEU A 121 -2.44 12.02 10.16
CA LEU A 121 -3.32 10.86 10.24
C LEU A 121 -4.38 11.00 11.34
N ASN A 122 -3.96 11.47 12.54
CA ASN A 122 -4.83 11.55 13.72
C ASN A 122 -5.72 12.79 13.74
N ASN A 123 -5.46 13.77 12.86
CA ASN A 123 -6.29 14.97 12.77
C ASN A 123 -7.60 14.65 12.01
N LYS A 124 -8.71 14.49 12.75
CA LYS A 124 -10.03 14.17 12.15
C LYS A 124 -10.60 15.31 11.28
N ASP A 125 -10.11 16.55 11.44
CA ASP A 125 -10.48 17.70 10.59
C ASP A 125 -9.66 17.77 9.29
N GLU A 126 -8.70 16.86 9.12
CA GLU A 126 -7.89 16.77 7.93
C GLU A 126 -8.63 16.05 6.80
N ASN A 127 -8.34 16.44 5.55
CA ASN A 127 -8.91 15.76 4.39
C ASN A 127 -8.52 14.28 4.36
N TYR A 128 -9.51 13.40 4.15
CA TYR A 128 -9.29 11.96 4.17
C TYR A 128 -8.22 11.48 3.17
N LYS A 129 -8.03 12.16 2.02
CA LYS A 129 -6.99 11.81 1.03
C LYS A 129 -5.59 12.03 1.59
N VAL A 130 -5.37 13.10 2.35
CA VAL A 130 -4.10 13.36 3.02
C VAL A 130 -3.88 12.32 4.12
N ARG A 131 -4.88 12.06 4.95
CA ARG A 131 -4.83 11.04 6.01
C ARG A 131 -4.53 9.65 5.44
N LEU A 132 -5.20 9.27 4.33
CA LEU A 132 -4.98 8.01 3.62
C LEU A 132 -3.52 7.90 3.13
N SER A 133 -3.00 8.97 2.49
CA SER A 133 -1.61 8.96 2.01
C SER A 133 -0.62 8.89 3.17
N CYS A 134 -0.94 9.46 4.34
CA CYS A 134 -0.13 9.33 5.55
C CYS A 134 -0.18 7.89 6.11
N ALA A 135 -1.33 7.23 6.10
CA ALA A 135 -1.45 5.82 6.52
C ALA A 135 -0.58 4.90 5.65
N ASP A 136 -0.67 5.04 4.31
CA ASP A 136 0.18 4.30 3.37
C ASP A 136 1.66 4.59 3.60
N ALA A 137 2.03 5.86 3.77
CA ALA A 137 3.40 6.26 4.03
C ALA A 137 3.97 5.63 5.31
N LEU A 138 3.19 5.61 6.39
CA LEU A 138 3.59 4.99 7.65
C LEU A 138 3.83 3.48 7.52
N GLY A 139 2.97 2.78 6.78
CA GLY A 139 3.18 1.37 6.46
C GLY A 139 4.47 1.11 5.68
N ARG A 140 4.76 1.95 4.67
CA ARG A 140 5.95 1.83 3.81
C ARG A 140 7.25 2.22 4.50
N ILE A 141 7.22 3.17 5.43
CA ILE A 141 8.38 3.53 6.27
C ILE A 141 8.74 2.40 7.22
N GLY A 142 7.75 1.69 7.76
CA GLY A 142 7.98 0.49 8.55
C GLY A 142 8.25 0.74 10.03
N ASP A 143 7.96 1.94 10.57
CA ASP A 143 8.19 2.24 11.97
C ASP A 143 7.03 1.74 12.86
N ARG A 144 7.37 0.95 13.88
CA ARG A 144 6.39 0.33 14.81
C ARG A 144 5.61 1.31 15.67
N TYR A 145 6.02 2.56 15.76
CA TYR A 145 5.23 3.61 16.43
C TYR A 145 3.89 3.88 15.72
N ALA A 146 3.78 3.57 14.43
CA ALA A 146 2.56 3.72 13.67
C ALA A 146 1.48 2.66 13.96
N VAL A 147 1.84 1.52 14.56
CA VAL A 147 0.94 0.37 14.73
C VAL A 147 -0.32 0.73 15.53
N ALA A 148 -0.17 1.30 16.73
CA ALA A 148 -1.32 1.62 17.57
C ALA A 148 -2.24 2.69 16.94
N PRO A 149 -1.75 3.82 16.39
CA PRO A 149 -2.59 4.77 15.67
C PRO A 149 -3.33 4.17 14.48
N LEU A 150 -2.69 3.30 13.70
CA LEU A 150 -3.34 2.64 12.56
C LEU A 150 -4.42 1.65 13.00
N ILE A 151 -4.22 0.92 14.11
CA ILE A 151 -5.26 0.06 14.70
C ILE A 151 -6.49 0.91 15.07
N GLU A 152 -6.29 2.07 15.70
CA GLU A 152 -7.42 2.95 16.06
C GLU A 152 -8.17 3.45 14.82
N VAL A 153 -7.48 3.76 13.72
CA VAL A 153 -8.12 4.15 12.45
C VAL A 153 -8.96 3.01 11.89
N VAL A 154 -8.44 1.77 11.87
CA VAL A 154 -9.20 0.61 11.35
C VAL A 154 -10.43 0.34 12.19
N LYS A 155 -10.34 0.49 13.51
CA LYS A 155 -11.44 0.22 14.48
C LYS A 155 -12.47 1.34 14.56
N ASP A 156 -12.18 2.54 14.08
CA ASP A 156 -13.04 3.71 14.22
C ASP A 156 -14.32 3.54 13.37
N GLU A 157 -15.42 3.21 14.02
CA GLU A 157 -16.74 3.05 13.38
C GLU A 157 -17.32 4.38 12.88
N ASP A 158 -16.90 5.50 13.47
CA ASP A 158 -17.33 6.85 13.09
C ASP A 158 -16.50 7.40 11.92
N GLU A 159 -15.44 6.69 11.49
CA GLU A 159 -14.65 7.09 10.33
C GLU A 159 -15.45 6.96 9.04
N LYS A 160 -15.71 8.09 8.42
CA LYS A 160 -16.55 8.19 7.21
C LYS A 160 -15.86 7.61 5.97
N SER A 161 -14.54 7.60 5.95
CA SER A 161 -13.78 7.10 4.81
C SER A 161 -13.42 5.63 4.98
N VAL A 162 -14.13 4.77 4.25
CA VAL A 162 -13.77 3.35 4.14
C VAL A 162 -12.36 3.19 3.58
N TYR A 163 -11.99 3.98 2.58
CA TYR A 163 -10.65 3.96 1.96
C TYR A 163 -9.52 4.24 2.96
N LEU A 164 -9.76 5.10 3.96
CA LEU A 164 -8.76 5.35 5.00
C LEU A 164 -8.57 4.12 5.89
N ARG A 165 -9.65 3.42 6.25
CA ARG A 165 -9.57 2.19 7.04
C ARG A 165 -8.91 1.05 6.26
N GLU A 166 -9.21 0.92 4.97
CA GLU A 166 -8.56 -0.02 4.05
C GLU A 166 -7.04 0.24 3.97
N SER A 167 -6.64 1.50 3.79
CA SER A 167 -5.23 1.89 3.77
C SER A 167 -4.54 1.61 5.10
N ALA A 168 -5.19 1.87 6.23
CA ALA A 168 -4.66 1.57 7.55
C ALA A 168 -4.49 0.06 7.78
N ALA A 169 -5.45 -0.78 7.35
CA ALA A 169 -5.34 -2.23 7.42
C ALA A 169 -4.16 -2.75 6.56
N SER A 170 -4.03 -2.24 5.33
CA SER A 170 -2.90 -2.55 4.46
C SER A 170 -1.55 -2.14 5.08
N ALA A 171 -1.49 -0.94 5.68
CA ALA A 171 -0.30 -0.44 6.37
C ALA A 171 0.11 -1.32 7.55
N LEU A 172 -0.87 -1.84 8.32
CA LEU A 172 -0.60 -2.80 9.41
C LEU A 172 0.00 -4.10 8.90
N GLY A 173 -0.47 -4.60 7.75
CA GLY A 173 0.14 -5.75 7.08
C GLY A 173 1.59 -5.48 6.65
N MET A 174 1.88 -4.28 6.10
CA MET A 174 3.23 -3.89 5.71
C MET A 174 4.18 -3.73 6.91
N LEU A 175 3.67 -3.26 8.05
CA LEU A 175 4.45 -3.12 9.29
C LEU A 175 4.87 -4.47 9.90
N GLY A 176 4.13 -5.53 9.64
CA GLY A 176 4.47 -6.86 10.11
C GLY A 176 4.44 -7.04 11.64
N ASP A 177 3.74 -6.17 12.37
CA ASP A 177 3.72 -6.19 13.84
C ASP A 177 2.52 -6.99 14.36
N LEU A 178 2.78 -8.05 15.13
CA LEU A 178 1.77 -8.98 15.62
C LEU A 178 0.72 -8.34 16.55
N ARG A 179 0.97 -7.15 17.10
CA ARG A 179 -0.03 -6.39 17.87
C ARG A 179 -1.29 -6.06 17.06
N ALA A 180 -1.18 -6.07 15.72
CA ALA A 180 -2.31 -5.83 14.83
C ALA A 180 -3.24 -7.05 14.69
N VAL A 181 -2.78 -8.26 15.00
CA VAL A 181 -3.51 -9.51 14.73
C VAL A 181 -4.87 -9.54 15.42
N ASP A 182 -4.90 -9.46 16.76
CA ASP A 182 -6.16 -9.55 17.51
C ASP A 182 -7.18 -8.43 17.15
N PRO A 183 -6.78 -7.16 16.98
CA PRO A 183 -7.66 -6.13 16.49
C PRO A 183 -8.27 -6.43 15.11
N LEU A 184 -7.47 -6.89 14.15
CA LEU A 184 -7.93 -7.21 12.80
C LEU A 184 -8.88 -8.41 12.80
N VAL A 185 -8.55 -9.47 13.54
CA VAL A 185 -9.41 -10.64 13.71
C VAL A 185 -10.76 -10.25 14.34
N SER A 186 -10.74 -9.38 15.37
CA SER A 186 -11.98 -8.92 16.01
C SER A 186 -12.93 -8.24 15.03
N ILE A 187 -12.39 -7.51 14.04
CA ILE A 187 -13.20 -6.87 13.00
C ILE A 187 -13.82 -7.92 12.07
N LEU A 188 -13.04 -8.94 11.64
CA LEU A 188 -13.56 -10.04 10.81
C LEU A 188 -14.66 -10.82 11.51
N GLU A 189 -14.53 -11.05 12.82
CA GLU A 189 -15.52 -11.77 13.64
C GLU A 189 -16.82 -10.95 13.87
N THR A 190 -16.77 -9.63 13.66
CA THR A 190 -17.94 -8.76 13.87
C THR A 190 -18.91 -8.89 12.71
N GLN A 191 -19.93 -9.75 12.86
CA GLN A 191 -20.98 -9.98 11.85
C GLN A 191 -22.10 -8.94 11.85
N LYS A 192 -22.06 -7.92 12.72
CA LYS A 192 -23.16 -6.96 12.93
C LYS A 192 -22.75 -5.54 12.52
N GLY A 193 -23.72 -4.82 11.94
CA GLY A 193 -23.58 -3.40 11.65
C GLY A 193 -23.01 -3.09 10.26
N VAL A 194 -22.38 -1.93 10.16
CA VAL A 194 -21.84 -1.37 8.91
C VAL A 194 -20.72 -2.24 8.32
N TRP A 195 -19.98 -2.96 9.17
CA TRP A 195 -18.83 -3.78 8.83
C TRP A 195 -19.11 -4.93 7.85
N SER A 196 -20.28 -5.57 7.97
CA SER A 196 -20.66 -6.70 7.10
C SER A 196 -20.81 -6.32 5.62
N LYS A 197 -20.90 -5.01 5.32
CA LYS A 197 -21.12 -4.50 3.96
C LYS A 197 -19.86 -4.03 3.25
N PHE A 198 -18.71 -3.99 3.95
CA PHE A 198 -17.48 -3.50 3.38
C PHE A 198 -16.55 -4.64 2.91
N THR A 199 -16.88 -5.20 1.76
CA THR A 199 -16.12 -6.30 1.14
C THR A 199 -14.65 -5.94 1.01
N PHE A 200 -14.30 -4.76 0.50
CA PHE A 200 -12.91 -4.35 0.32
C PHE A 200 -12.13 -4.20 1.65
N LEU A 201 -12.78 -3.74 2.72
CA LEU A 201 -12.12 -3.69 4.03
C LEU A 201 -11.83 -5.10 4.56
N LYS A 202 -12.76 -6.06 4.39
CA LYS A 202 -12.50 -7.48 4.72
C LYS A 202 -11.31 -8.02 3.94
N GLU A 203 -11.28 -7.78 2.62
CA GLU A 203 -10.15 -8.18 1.76
C GLU A 203 -8.82 -7.65 2.30
N ARG A 204 -8.73 -6.34 2.59
CA ARG A 204 -7.52 -5.72 3.12
C ARG A 204 -7.10 -6.29 4.48
N ILE A 205 -8.06 -6.60 5.36
CA ILE A 205 -7.78 -7.23 6.65
C ILE A 205 -7.24 -8.65 6.47
N ILE A 206 -7.84 -9.45 5.60
CA ILE A 206 -7.39 -10.82 5.31
C ILE A 206 -5.98 -10.81 4.71
N GLU A 207 -5.72 -9.94 3.73
CA GLU A 207 -4.38 -9.76 3.16
C GLU A 207 -3.35 -9.32 4.22
N ALA A 208 -3.74 -8.40 5.12
CA ALA A 208 -2.87 -7.96 6.21
C ALA A 208 -2.54 -9.12 7.16
N LEU A 209 -3.53 -9.94 7.52
CA LEU A 209 -3.32 -11.12 8.36
C LEU A 209 -2.39 -12.13 7.68
N GLY A 210 -2.52 -12.36 6.37
CA GLY A 210 -1.61 -13.21 5.61
C GLY A 210 -0.16 -12.71 5.63
N LYS A 211 0.05 -11.39 5.55
CA LYS A 211 1.39 -10.76 5.64
C LYS A 211 2.00 -10.80 7.05
N LEU A 212 1.15 -10.83 8.08
CA LEU A 212 1.58 -10.86 9.49
C LEU A 212 2.13 -12.22 9.92
N ARG A 213 2.05 -13.27 9.08
CA ARG A 213 2.53 -14.63 9.38
C ARG A 213 2.07 -15.07 10.79
N ILE A 214 0.79 -15.35 10.91
CA ILE A 214 0.10 -15.65 12.18
C ILE A 214 0.32 -17.09 12.65
N ASP A 215 1.58 -17.49 12.76
CA ASP A 215 1.99 -18.83 13.15
C ASP A 215 1.34 -19.23 14.49
N ASN A 216 0.70 -20.39 14.51
CA ASN A 216 0.09 -20.99 15.73
C ASN A 216 -0.97 -20.14 16.46
N ASN A 217 -1.52 -19.09 15.84
CA ASN A 217 -2.66 -18.36 16.41
C ASN A 217 -3.98 -19.01 15.97
N GLU A 218 -4.53 -19.88 16.82
CA GLU A 218 -5.76 -20.63 16.52
C GLU A 218 -6.95 -19.71 16.21
N ARG A 219 -7.07 -18.56 16.90
CA ARG A 219 -8.15 -17.61 16.66
C ARG A 219 -8.05 -16.99 15.25
N SER A 220 -6.85 -16.59 14.84
CA SER A 220 -6.61 -16.05 13.50
C SER A 220 -6.85 -17.10 12.43
N PHE A 221 -6.38 -18.32 12.64
CA PHE A 221 -6.64 -19.41 11.72
C PHE A 221 -8.14 -19.68 11.56
N ASN A 222 -8.91 -19.71 12.66
CA ASN A 222 -10.36 -19.91 12.62
C ASN A 222 -11.07 -18.74 11.93
N ALA A 223 -10.62 -17.50 12.11
CA ALA A 223 -11.18 -16.33 11.41
C ALA A 223 -10.96 -16.42 9.90
N LEU A 224 -9.76 -16.80 9.46
CA LEU A 224 -9.46 -17.03 8.05
C LEU A 224 -10.24 -18.21 7.48
N LYS A 225 -10.34 -19.32 8.21
CA LYS A 225 -11.15 -20.47 7.84
C LYS A 225 -12.62 -20.10 7.66
N ASN A 226 -13.18 -19.28 8.55
CA ASN A 226 -14.55 -18.78 8.43
C ASN A 226 -14.72 -17.86 7.19
N SER A 227 -13.68 -17.20 6.73
CA SER A 227 -13.72 -16.39 5.52
C SER A 227 -13.76 -17.22 4.23
N LEU A 228 -13.49 -18.52 4.28
CA LEU A 228 -13.60 -19.43 3.13
C LEU A 228 -15.05 -19.75 2.72
N VAL A 229 -16.02 -19.37 3.53
CA VAL A 229 -17.46 -19.51 3.21
C VAL A 229 -18.14 -18.17 2.98
N ASP A 230 -17.35 -17.09 2.73
CA ASP A 230 -17.90 -15.77 2.38
C ASP A 230 -18.58 -15.80 1.00
N GLU A 231 -19.62 -14.99 0.82
CA GLU A 231 -20.35 -14.87 -0.45
C GLU A 231 -19.44 -14.38 -1.60
N SER A 232 -18.41 -13.59 -1.31
CA SER A 232 -17.46 -13.07 -2.30
C SER A 232 -16.37 -14.10 -2.62
N PRO A 233 -16.26 -14.56 -3.89
CA PRO A 233 -15.16 -15.42 -4.31
C PRO A 233 -13.79 -14.79 -4.01
N GLN A 234 -13.65 -13.46 -4.16
CA GLN A 234 -12.40 -12.77 -3.89
C GLN A 234 -11.98 -12.85 -2.41
N ILE A 235 -12.93 -12.77 -1.47
CA ILE A 235 -12.65 -12.98 -0.04
C ILE A 235 -12.17 -14.41 0.21
N ARG A 236 -12.80 -15.41 -0.42
CA ARG A 236 -12.39 -16.81 -0.29
C ARG A 236 -10.97 -17.03 -0.83
N ILE A 237 -10.65 -16.45 -1.99
CA ILE A 237 -9.30 -16.50 -2.59
C ILE A 237 -8.27 -15.87 -1.65
N ASN A 238 -8.52 -14.67 -1.15
CA ASN A 238 -7.61 -14.00 -0.23
C ASN A 238 -7.42 -14.79 1.08
N ALA A 239 -8.47 -15.47 1.55
CA ALA A 239 -8.39 -16.34 2.73
C ALA A 239 -7.53 -17.60 2.47
N ILE A 240 -7.62 -18.19 1.26
CA ILE A 240 -6.75 -19.30 0.83
C ILE A 240 -5.28 -18.86 0.85
N GLU A 241 -4.97 -17.70 0.26
CA GLU A 241 -3.62 -17.15 0.24
C GLU A 241 -3.10 -16.86 1.67
N ALA A 242 -3.93 -16.26 2.52
CA ALA A 242 -3.57 -15.98 3.91
C ALA A 242 -3.33 -17.27 4.72
N LEU A 243 -4.13 -18.31 4.51
CA LEU A 243 -3.96 -19.62 5.13
C LEU A 243 -2.69 -20.33 4.64
N MET A 244 -2.38 -20.25 3.34
CA MET A 244 -1.14 -20.77 2.76
C MET A 244 0.08 -20.15 3.46
N ASN A 245 0.04 -18.83 3.71
CA ASN A 245 1.13 -18.09 4.35
C ASN A 245 1.19 -18.28 5.89
N SER A 246 0.20 -18.93 6.50
CA SER A 246 0.07 -19.05 7.96
C SER A 246 1.00 -20.08 8.60
N GLU A 247 1.70 -20.91 7.82
CA GLU A 247 2.53 -22.03 8.26
C GLU A 247 1.79 -23.01 9.22
N ASN A 248 0.45 -22.95 9.27
CA ASN A 248 -0.36 -23.83 10.12
C ASN A 248 -0.55 -25.20 9.44
N PRO A 249 -0.23 -26.32 10.09
CA PRO A 249 -0.38 -27.66 9.50
C PRO A 249 -1.81 -27.97 9.02
N GLN A 250 -2.84 -27.37 9.62
CA GLN A 250 -4.23 -27.58 9.24
C GLN A 250 -4.61 -26.83 7.94
N ALA A 251 -3.75 -25.93 7.43
CA ALA A 251 -4.02 -25.17 6.23
C ALA A 251 -4.20 -26.08 5.01
N VAL A 252 -3.38 -27.13 4.88
CA VAL A 252 -3.46 -28.09 3.76
C VAL A 252 -4.84 -28.74 3.67
N ASP A 253 -5.32 -29.33 4.75
CA ASP A 253 -6.64 -30.00 4.75
C ASP A 253 -7.78 -28.99 4.52
N THR A 254 -7.64 -27.80 5.09
CA THR A 254 -8.64 -26.75 4.96
C THR A 254 -8.73 -26.24 3.51
N ILE A 255 -7.59 -25.97 2.86
CA ILE A 255 -7.54 -25.53 1.46
C ILE A 255 -7.95 -26.65 0.51
N LYS A 256 -7.62 -27.91 0.84
CA LYS A 256 -8.06 -29.09 0.06
C LYS A 256 -9.60 -29.22 0.04
N THR A 257 -10.26 -28.87 1.13
CA THR A 257 -11.73 -28.81 1.16
C THR A 257 -12.26 -27.77 0.16
N CYS A 258 -11.67 -26.58 0.06
CA CYS A 258 -12.06 -25.59 -0.94
C CYS A 258 -11.85 -26.08 -2.37
N LEU A 259 -10.71 -26.73 -2.65
CA LEU A 259 -10.45 -27.30 -3.98
C LEU A 259 -11.52 -28.29 -4.40
N LEU A 260 -12.05 -29.08 -3.47
CA LEU A 260 -13.02 -30.16 -3.75
C LEU A 260 -14.47 -29.63 -3.80
N GLU A 261 -14.83 -28.69 -2.94
CA GLU A 261 -16.23 -28.38 -2.61
C GLU A 261 -16.68 -26.98 -3.06
N ASP A 262 -15.75 -26.03 -3.34
CA ASP A 262 -16.15 -24.68 -3.75
C ASP A 262 -16.88 -24.73 -5.11
N GLU A 263 -17.90 -23.89 -5.26
CA GLU A 263 -18.68 -23.81 -6.51
C GLU A 263 -18.04 -22.92 -7.58
N ASP A 264 -17.06 -22.08 -7.18
CA ASP A 264 -16.39 -21.14 -8.07
C ASP A 264 -15.06 -21.73 -8.56
N GLU A 265 -14.89 -21.82 -9.87
CA GLU A 265 -13.70 -22.44 -10.50
C GLU A 265 -12.43 -21.62 -10.26
N GLU A 266 -12.53 -20.28 -10.14
CA GLU A 266 -11.36 -19.44 -9.84
C GLU A 266 -10.88 -19.66 -8.39
N VAL A 267 -11.81 -19.90 -7.45
CA VAL A 267 -11.46 -20.29 -6.08
C VAL A 267 -10.75 -21.64 -6.07
N LYS A 268 -11.26 -22.65 -6.80
CA LYS A 268 -10.61 -23.96 -6.92
C LYS A 268 -9.23 -23.87 -7.53
N LYS A 269 -9.06 -23.04 -8.58
CA LYS A 269 -7.75 -22.80 -9.20
C LYS A 269 -6.76 -22.21 -8.19
N ASN A 270 -7.15 -21.19 -7.45
CA ASN A 270 -6.30 -20.60 -6.42
C ASN A 270 -6.00 -21.59 -5.28
N ALA A 271 -6.97 -22.44 -4.90
CA ALA A 271 -6.75 -23.51 -3.92
C ALA A 271 -5.73 -24.56 -4.43
N MET A 272 -5.81 -24.96 -5.69
CA MET A 272 -4.82 -25.84 -6.32
C MET A 272 -3.42 -25.24 -6.32
N ILE A 273 -3.28 -23.98 -6.71
CA ILE A 273 -1.99 -23.26 -6.71
C ILE A 273 -1.43 -23.15 -5.29
N ALA A 274 -2.28 -22.81 -4.30
CA ALA A 274 -1.86 -22.72 -2.90
C ALA A 274 -1.40 -24.08 -2.36
N LEU A 275 -2.11 -25.17 -2.67
CA LEU A 275 -1.71 -26.52 -2.29
C LEU A 275 -0.42 -26.95 -2.98
N TYR A 276 -0.23 -26.60 -4.25
CA TYR A 276 1.03 -26.86 -4.96
C TYR A 276 2.21 -26.21 -4.21
N ASN A 277 2.05 -24.93 -3.77
CA ASN A 277 3.08 -24.25 -3.02
C ASN A 277 3.35 -24.89 -1.63
N LEU A 278 2.35 -25.55 -1.03
CA LEU A 278 2.49 -26.17 0.31
C LEU A 278 3.01 -27.59 0.27
N ILE A 279 2.54 -28.41 -0.67
CA ILE A 279 2.78 -29.86 -0.69
C ILE A 279 3.43 -30.38 -1.99
N GLY A 280 3.68 -29.50 -2.97
CA GLY A 280 4.36 -29.82 -4.19
C GLY A 280 3.47 -30.44 -5.28
N ARG A 281 4.10 -31.09 -6.26
CA ARG A 281 3.52 -31.55 -7.51
C ARG A 281 2.37 -32.57 -7.37
N GLU A 282 2.33 -33.33 -6.29
CA GLU A 282 1.35 -34.39 -6.10
C GLU A 282 -0.10 -33.93 -6.27
N ILE A 283 -0.41 -32.68 -5.86
CA ILE A 283 -1.75 -32.12 -6.02
C ILE A 283 -2.11 -31.85 -7.49
N LEU A 284 -1.14 -31.44 -8.31
CA LEU A 284 -1.37 -31.23 -9.75
C LEU A 284 -1.69 -32.55 -10.45
N ASP A 285 -0.96 -33.61 -10.11
CA ASP A 285 -1.23 -34.96 -10.62
C ASP A 285 -2.60 -35.47 -10.16
N GLU A 286 -3.01 -35.20 -8.92
CA GLU A 286 -4.35 -35.52 -8.40
C GLU A 286 -5.44 -34.81 -9.18
N VAL A 287 -5.28 -33.52 -9.48
CA VAL A 287 -6.26 -32.72 -10.23
C VAL A 287 -6.30 -33.15 -11.70
N ALA A 288 -5.16 -33.30 -12.37
CA ALA A 288 -5.07 -33.64 -13.78
C ALA A 288 -5.75 -35.01 -14.10
N ASN A 289 -5.64 -35.97 -13.18
CA ASN A 289 -6.19 -37.31 -13.33
C ASN A 289 -7.54 -37.53 -12.63
N GLY A 290 -8.00 -36.58 -11.82
CA GLY A 290 -9.23 -36.71 -11.04
C GLY A 290 -10.50 -36.63 -11.87
N GLN A 291 -11.51 -37.42 -11.51
CA GLN A 291 -12.80 -37.41 -12.25
C GLN A 291 -13.74 -36.29 -11.82
N ASN A 292 -13.50 -35.67 -10.66
CA ASN A 292 -14.38 -34.70 -10.04
C ASN A 292 -14.00 -33.23 -10.34
N PHE A 293 -13.01 -32.99 -11.18
CA PHE A 293 -12.55 -31.66 -11.55
C PHE A 293 -13.00 -31.29 -12.97
N SER A 294 -13.22 -30.01 -13.22
CA SER A 294 -13.57 -29.50 -14.54
C SER A 294 -12.43 -29.71 -15.55
N ASP A 295 -12.77 -29.74 -16.83
CA ASP A 295 -11.76 -29.89 -17.89
C ASP A 295 -10.80 -28.67 -17.88
N ASP A 296 -11.29 -27.46 -17.56
CA ASP A 296 -10.48 -26.24 -17.46
C ASP A 296 -9.45 -26.35 -16.33
N LEU A 297 -9.85 -26.81 -15.15
CA LEU A 297 -8.94 -26.98 -14.02
C LEU A 297 -7.89 -28.07 -14.28
N LYS A 298 -8.27 -29.17 -14.97
CA LYS A 298 -7.33 -30.21 -15.40
C LYS A 298 -6.30 -29.71 -16.41
N MET A 299 -6.75 -28.91 -17.39
CA MET A 299 -5.83 -28.29 -18.36
C MET A 299 -4.84 -27.35 -17.69
N GLU A 300 -5.28 -26.56 -16.70
CA GLU A 300 -4.40 -25.71 -15.93
C GLU A 300 -3.35 -26.53 -15.14
N ALA A 301 -3.77 -27.60 -14.47
CA ALA A 301 -2.85 -28.49 -13.77
C ALA A 301 -1.80 -29.10 -14.72
N VAL A 302 -2.21 -29.55 -15.93
CA VAL A 302 -1.30 -30.08 -16.96
C VAL A 302 -0.34 -29.00 -17.46
N SER A 303 -0.82 -27.78 -17.68
CA SER A 303 0.04 -26.64 -18.07
C SER A 303 1.12 -26.36 -17.03
N MET A 304 0.74 -26.31 -15.77
CA MET A 304 1.69 -26.10 -14.66
C MET A 304 2.71 -27.24 -14.57
N ILE A 305 2.31 -28.50 -14.81
CA ILE A 305 3.24 -29.63 -14.83
C ILE A 305 4.27 -29.49 -15.95
N SER A 306 3.84 -29.08 -17.16
CA SER A 306 4.72 -28.96 -18.33
C SER A 306 5.73 -27.82 -18.20
N GLU A 307 5.34 -26.67 -17.62
CA GLU A 307 6.24 -25.55 -17.40
C GLU A 307 7.42 -25.92 -16.48
N TYR A 308 7.20 -26.79 -15.50
CA TYR A 308 8.28 -27.23 -14.59
C TYR A 308 9.20 -28.27 -15.20
N GLU A 309 8.75 -29.07 -16.18
CA GLU A 309 9.61 -30.02 -16.86
C GLU A 309 10.59 -29.32 -17.81
N ASP A 310 10.22 -28.14 -18.32
CA ASP A 310 11.09 -27.32 -19.19
C ASP A 310 12.14 -26.51 -18.39
N ASP A 311 11.89 -26.18 -17.10
CA ASP A 311 12.85 -25.45 -16.24
C ASP A 311 13.93 -26.37 -15.63
N ASP A 312 13.74 -27.70 -15.62
CA ASP A 312 14.70 -28.69 -15.10
C ASP A 312 15.64 -29.27 -16.20
N GLU A 313 15.46 -28.90 -17.48
CA GLU A 313 16.37 -29.23 -18.60
C GLU A 313 17.33 -28.08 -18.93
#